data_ca36d07c3b61e29c2bc817914716dfd5
#
_entry.id   ca36d07c3b61e29c2bc817914716dfd5
#
_cell.length_a   1.000
_cell.length_b   1.000
_cell.length_c   1.000
_cell.angle_alpha   90.00
_cell.angle_beta   90.00
_cell.angle_gamma   90.00
#
_symmetry.space_group_name_H-M   'P 1'
#
loop_
_entity.id
_entity.type
_entity.pdbx_description
1 polymer ?
#
loop_
_entity_poly.entity_id
_entity_poly.type
_entity_poly.pdbx_seq_one_letter_code
_entity_poly.pdbx_strand_id
1 'polypeptide(L)'
;MRRNEYTHRRRHISNRHLSDKYYYAGEHETATGIRLTQYNEQSLHTKEVRITDTSFSKLSDSDQINWFEVSGLTNADAITRIVKDFGLHNLDAKDILTPQHVVKVEEYKGRMLIVLNSCYYDVNNEMRSEHISILVANNTVITFTESNNPVFEAAHKALLSNMLNIRKKGSGLLLAFLLNTIIANLVESASKVEEILEDIEETLLDPKNDQGNMGSLIQQHRHEYMIIRKNSQPLKDQFSKLLRTENGIITPDILPI
;
A
#
# COMPACT_ATOMS: atom_id res chain seq x y z
N MET A 1 -24.52 -15.42 -34.18
CA MET A 1 -23.05 -15.53 -34.24
C MET A 1 -22.46 -14.13 -34.18
N ARG A 2 -22.02 -13.68 -33.01
CA ARG A 2 -21.18 -12.47 -32.84
C ARG A 2 -19.90 -12.93 -32.11
N ARG A 3 -18.79 -12.91 -32.85
CA ARG A 3 -17.47 -13.17 -32.31
C ARG A 3 -17.08 -12.00 -31.36
N ASN A 4 -16.88 -12.28 -30.09
CA ASN A 4 -16.19 -11.37 -29.16
C ASN A 4 -14.71 -11.39 -29.51
N GLU A 5 -14.21 -10.33 -30.10
CA GLU A 5 -12.80 -10.06 -30.26
C GLU A 5 -12.26 -9.47 -28.95
N TYR A 6 -11.71 -10.33 -28.10
CA TYR A 6 -10.81 -9.89 -27.03
C TYR A 6 -9.46 -9.50 -27.67
N THR A 7 -9.35 -8.25 -28.08
CA THR A 7 -8.06 -7.68 -28.45
C THR A 7 -7.24 -7.46 -27.20
N HIS A 8 -6.34 -8.42 -26.88
CA HIS A 8 -5.21 -8.18 -26.02
C HIS A 8 -4.36 -7.05 -26.62
N ARG A 9 -4.58 -5.83 -26.18
CA ARG A 9 -3.62 -4.74 -26.39
C ARG A 9 -2.34 -5.07 -25.64
N ARG A 10 -1.40 -5.75 -26.31
CA ARG A 10 0.00 -5.75 -25.93
C ARG A 10 0.47 -4.28 -25.96
N ARG A 11 0.53 -3.63 -24.79
CA ARG A 11 1.18 -2.34 -24.69
C ARG A 11 2.65 -2.54 -25.08
N HIS A 12 3.05 -1.92 -26.19
CA HIS A 12 4.46 -1.75 -26.52
C HIS A 12 5.15 -1.08 -25.35
N ILE A 13 6.01 -1.81 -24.67
CA ILE A 13 7.01 -1.23 -23.76
C ILE A 13 7.99 -0.51 -24.68
N SER A 14 7.71 0.76 -24.97
CA SER A 14 8.65 1.58 -25.69
C SER A 14 9.84 1.86 -24.77
N ASN A 15 11.06 1.83 -25.32
CA ASN A 15 12.31 2.22 -24.66
C ASN A 15 12.28 3.71 -24.25
N ARG A 16 11.43 4.09 -23.27
CA ARG A 16 11.37 5.42 -22.68
C ARG A 16 12.32 5.58 -21.48
N HIS A 17 13.41 4.82 -21.45
CA HIS A 17 14.36 4.81 -20.35
C HIS A 17 15.23 6.09 -20.22
N LEU A 18 15.00 7.11 -21.03
CA LEU A 18 15.81 8.34 -21.04
C LEU A 18 15.00 9.64 -20.89
N SER A 19 13.75 9.61 -20.45
CA SER A 19 13.07 10.85 -20.12
C SER A 19 13.23 11.15 -18.64
N ASP A 20 13.72 12.35 -18.30
CA ASP A 20 13.82 12.88 -16.93
C ASP A 20 12.46 13.08 -16.25
N LYS A 21 11.36 12.79 -16.92
CA LYS A 21 9.99 12.88 -16.39
C LYS A 21 9.43 11.50 -16.08
N TYR A 22 9.11 11.30 -14.82
CA TYR A 22 8.35 10.14 -14.36
C TYR A 22 6.86 10.35 -14.64
N TYR A 23 6.14 9.25 -14.82
CA TYR A 23 4.68 9.23 -14.96
C TYR A 23 4.12 8.04 -14.19
N TYR A 24 2.91 8.17 -13.74
CA TYR A 24 2.19 7.08 -13.11
C TYR A 24 1.85 6.01 -14.14
N ALA A 25 2.24 4.78 -13.86
CA ALA A 25 2.09 3.63 -14.78
C ALA A 25 0.86 2.75 -14.47
N GLY A 26 0.06 3.12 -13.46
CA GLY A 26 -1.15 2.40 -13.07
C GLY A 26 -2.37 2.78 -13.93
N GLU A 27 -3.53 2.27 -13.51
CA GLU A 27 -4.80 2.44 -14.23
C GLU A 27 -5.77 3.39 -13.52
N HIS A 28 -5.47 3.79 -12.26
CA HIS A 28 -6.32 4.70 -11.49
C HIS A 28 -6.20 6.14 -11.98
N GLU A 29 -7.34 6.82 -12.10
CA GLU A 29 -7.42 8.23 -12.51
C GLU A 29 -7.64 9.17 -11.30
N THR A 30 -7.45 8.66 -10.08
CA THR A 30 -7.65 9.42 -8.85
C THR A 30 -6.74 10.64 -8.82
N ALA A 31 -7.33 11.83 -8.68
CA ALA A 31 -6.58 13.06 -8.51
C ALA A 31 -5.74 13.02 -7.23
N THR A 32 -4.51 13.51 -7.32
CA THR A 32 -3.60 13.50 -6.16
C THR A 32 -4.08 14.46 -5.09
N GLY A 33 -4.39 13.93 -3.92
CA GLY A 33 -4.72 14.65 -2.68
C GLY A 33 -3.67 14.38 -1.60
N ILE A 34 -3.48 15.33 -0.70
CA ILE A 34 -2.53 15.18 0.41
C ILE A 34 -3.20 15.61 1.70
N ARG A 35 -3.21 14.71 2.68
CA ARG A 35 -3.67 14.97 4.05
C ARG A 35 -2.48 14.86 5.00
N LEU A 36 -2.34 15.80 5.92
CA LEU A 36 -1.32 15.78 6.96
C LEU A 36 -1.96 15.63 8.33
N THR A 37 -1.64 14.56 9.02
CA THR A 37 -1.97 14.36 10.43
C THR A 37 -0.72 14.55 11.26
N GLN A 38 -0.75 15.53 12.16
CA GLN A 38 0.33 15.86 13.10
C GLN A 38 -0.14 15.54 14.52
N TYR A 39 0.68 14.79 15.25
CA TYR A 39 0.29 14.39 16.60
C TYR A 39 1.48 14.21 17.54
N ASN A 40 1.20 14.37 18.82
CA ASN A 40 2.03 13.98 19.94
C ASN A 40 1.14 13.45 21.07
N GLU A 41 1.68 13.20 22.26
CA GLU A 41 0.91 12.67 23.39
C GLU A 41 -0.31 13.54 23.75
N GLN A 42 -0.22 14.86 23.57
CA GLN A 42 -1.21 15.85 24.03
C GLN A 42 -2.17 16.32 22.92
N SER A 43 -1.74 16.26 21.65
CA SER A 43 -2.47 16.85 20.54
C SER A 43 -2.53 15.93 19.33
N LEU A 44 -3.59 16.09 18.55
CA LEU A 44 -3.76 15.46 17.24
C LEU A 44 -4.51 16.45 16.34
N HIS A 45 -3.90 16.81 15.22
CA HIS A 45 -4.45 17.73 14.23
C HIS A 45 -4.34 17.14 12.83
N THR A 46 -5.41 17.25 12.07
CA THR A 46 -5.43 16.82 10.66
C THR A 46 -5.84 17.98 9.78
N LYS A 47 -5.14 18.15 8.65
CA LYS A 47 -5.43 19.19 7.65
C LYS A 47 -5.13 18.69 6.23
N GLU A 48 -5.86 19.20 5.27
CA GLU A 48 -5.55 19.04 3.86
C GLU A 48 -4.36 19.94 3.47
N VAL A 49 -3.45 19.40 2.65
CA VAL A 49 -2.27 20.11 2.16
C VAL A 49 -2.41 20.35 0.67
N ARG A 50 -2.27 21.60 0.26
CA ARG A 50 -2.27 21.96 -1.16
C ARG A 50 -0.93 21.57 -1.79
N ILE A 51 -0.99 21.01 -3.00
CA ILE A 51 0.18 20.75 -3.83
C ILE A 51 0.68 22.08 -4.38
N THR A 52 1.40 22.82 -3.57
CA THR A 52 2.01 24.12 -3.91
C THR A 52 3.52 23.94 -4.12
N ASP A 53 4.21 25.04 -4.42
CA ASP A 53 5.69 25.06 -4.53
C ASP A 53 6.41 25.01 -3.17
N THR A 54 5.68 24.88 -2.08
CA THR A 54 6.24 24.75 -0.73
C THR A 54 6.88 23.38 -0.54
N SER A 55 8.06 23.35 0.06
CA SER A 55 8.71 22.08 0.46
C SER A 55 7.89 21.37 1.54
N PHE A 56 7.59 20.10 1.32
CA PHE A 56 6.79 19.28 2.25
C PHE A 56 7.54 19.05 3.56
N SER A 57 8.87 18.96 3.54
CA SER A 57 9.68 18.82 4.74
C SER A 57 9.55 20.03 5.69
N LYS A 58 9.23 21.23 5.17
CA LYS A 58 8.98 22.42 5.99
C LYS A 58 7.61 22.41 6.67
N LEU A 59 6.68 21.55 6.23
CA LEU A 59 5.38 21.38 6.87
C LEU A 59 5.45 20.42 8.06
N SER A 60 6.54 19.64 8.16
CA SER A 60 6.77 18.74 9.28
C SER A 60 7.16 19.52 10.52
N ASP A 61 6.51 19.21 11.64
CA ASP A 61 6.84 19.72 12.96
C ASP A 61 7.86 18.78 13.62
N SER A 62 8.97 19.30 14.14
CA SER A 62 10.03 18.51 14.78
C SER A 62 9.59 17.86 16.09
N ASP A 63 8.61 18.47 16.79
CA ASP A 63 8.13 18.05 18.09
C ASP A 63 6.93 17.12 18.03
N GLN A 64 6.49 16.81 16.82
CA GLN A 64 5.33 15.95 16.55
C GLN A 64 5.69 14.82 15.57
N ILE A 65 4.90 13.77 15.58
CA ILE A 65 4.90 12.79 14.50
C ILE A 65 4.04 13.36 13.37
N ASN A 66 4.57 13.30 12.16
CA ASN A 66 3.92 13.81 10.97
C ASN A 66 3.55 12.65 10.06
N TRP A 67 2.28 12.47 9.77
CA TRP A 67 1.79 11.48 8.83
C TRP A 67 1.17 12.18 7.62
N PHE A 68 1.87 12.12 6.48
CA PHE A 68 1.35 12.56 5.19
C PHE A 68 0.70 11.37 4.49
N GLU A 69 -0.54 11.53 4.10
CA GLU A 69 -1.28 10.56 3.30
C GLU A 69 -1.47 11.16 1.90
N VAL A 70 -0.82 10.55 0.93
CA VAL A 70 -0.89 10.94 -0.48
C VAL A 70 -1.75 9.91 -1.20
N SER A 71 -2.97 10.30 -1.56
CA SER A 71 -3.92 9.49 -2.31
C SER A 71 -3.98 9.95 -3.77
N GLY A 72 -4.00 9.00 -4.71
CA GLY A 72 -3.89 9.28 -6.14
C GLY A 72 -2.46 9.61 -6.57
N LEU A 73 -1.94 8.87 -7.55
CA LEU A 73 -0.56 8.99 -8.01
C LEU A 73 -0.45 9.68 -9.39
N THR A 74 -1.53 10.29 -9.88
CA THR A 74 -1.58 10.90 -11.22
C THR A 74 -0.68 12.12 -11.37
N ASN A 75 -0.40 12.86 -10.28
CA ASN A 75 0.53 13.98 -10.28
C ASN A 75 1.97 13.52 -9.96
N ALA A 76 2.65 12.93 -10.95
CA ALA A 76 4.00 12.41 -10.81
C ALA A 76 5.04 13.47 -10.39
N ASP A 77 4.85 14.73 -10.79
CA ASP A 77 5.74 15.83 -10.40
C ASP A 77 5.64 16.13 -8.90
N ALA A 78 4.43 16.07 -8.33
CA ALA A 78 4.23 16.23 -6.89
C ALA A 78 4.87 15.08 -6.11
N ILE A 79 4.66 13.82 -6.54
CA ILE A 79 5.27 12.64 -5.92
C ILE A 79 6.81 12.74 -5.95
N THR A 80 7.37 13.06 -7.11
CA THR A 80 8.83 13.23 -7.27
C THR A 80 9.39 14.31 -6.34
N ARG A 81 8.66 15.41 -6.18
CA ARG A 81 9.04 16.51 -5.28
C ARG A 81 9.00 16.08 -3.82
N ILE A 82 7.94 15.39 -3.37
CA ILE A 82 7.85 14.83 -2.02
C ILE A 82 9.07 13.95 -1.74
N VAL A 83 9.35 12.99 -2.63
CA VAL A 83 10.47 12.06 -2.49
C VAL A 83 11.81 12.79 -2.34
N LYS A 84 12.06 13.82 -3.17
CA LYS A 84 13.26 14.66 -3.10
C LYS A 84 13.34 15.49 -1.81
N ASP A 85 12.24 16.06 -1.35
CA ASP A 85 12.17 16.88 -0.15
C ASP A 85 12.57 16.09 1.11
N PHE A 86 12.29 14.78 1.10
CA PHE A 86 12.70 13.86 2.17
C PHE A 86 14.03 13.15 1.86
N GLY A 87 14.74 13.59 0.82
CA GLY A 87 16.11 13.21 0.51
C GLY A 87 16.29 11.80 -0.03
N LEU A 88 15.28 11.25 -0.73
CA LEU A 88 15.36 10.02 -1.46
C LEU A 88 15.74 10.25 -2.93
N HIS A 89 16.07 9.16 -3.61
CA HIS A 89 16.51 9.22 -5.00
C HIS A 89 15.32 9.25 -5.98
N ASN A 90 15.52 9.75 -7.19
CA ASN A 90 14.50 9.74 -8.23
C ASN A 90 14.01 8.31 -8.60
N LEU A 91 14.83 7.28 -8.39
CA LEU A 91 14.43 5.89 -8.60
C LEU A 91 13.35 5.46 -7.62
N ASP A 92 13.37 5.97 -6.39
CA ASP A 92 12.33 5.69 -5.40
C ASP A 92 10.98 6.28 -5.83
N ALA A 93 11.00 7.47 -6.43
CA ALA A 93 9.78 8.05 -7.03
C ALA A 93 9.23 7.17 -8.17
N LYS A 94 10.12 6.56 -8.97
CA LYS A 94 9.71 5.62 -10.02
C LYS A 94 9.03 4.38 -9.43
N ASP A 95 9.57 3.84 -8.34
CA ASP A 95 8.99 2.66 -7.69
C ASP A 95 7.61 2.96 -7.12
N ILE A 96 7.42 4.12 -6.50
CA ILE A 96 6.12 4.61 -6.02
C ILE A 96 5.12 4.76 -7.18
N LEU A 97 5.57 5.25 -8.33
CA LEU A 97 4.72 5.51 -9.50
C LEU A 97 4.47 4.29 -10.40
N THR A 98 5.04 3.11 -10.05
CA THR A 98 4.93 1.90 -10.87
C THR A 98 4.26 0.76 -10.07
N PRO A 99 2.93 0.59 -10.14
CA PRO A 99 2.18 -0.36 -9.32
C PRO A 99 2.51 -1.85 -9.52
N GLN A 100 3.21 -2.19 -10.60
CA GLN A 100 3.57 -3.58 -10.89
C GLN A 100 4.90 -4.01 -10.25
N HIS A 101 5.47 -3.17 -9.39
CA HIS A 101 6.72 -3.48 -8.70
C HIS A 101 6.56 -4.67 -7.74
N VAL A 102 7.66 -5.40 -7.60
CA VAL A 102 7.81 -6.42 -6.57
C VAL A 102 7.91 -5.72 -5.22
N VAL A 103 7.31 -6.32 -4.19
CA VAL A 103 7.49 -5.89 -2.80
C VAL A 103 8.98 -5.70 -2.50
N LYS A 104 9.32 -4.54 -1.98
CA LYS A 104 10.72 -4.25 -1.60
C LYS A 104 10.80 -3.32 -0.40
N VAL A 105 11.90 -3.45 0.34
CA VAL A 105 12.31 -2.54 1.40
C VAL A 105 13.66 -1.98 1.03
N GLU A 106 13.75 -0.66 0.92
CA GLU A 106 14.99 0.08 0.69
C GLU A 106 15.32 0.89 1.94
N GLU A 107 16.54 0.69 2.44
CA GLU A 107 17.02 1.33 3.65
C GLU A 107 18.08 2.38 3.32
N TYR A 108 17.93 3.52 3.95
CA TYR A 108 18.87 4.63 3.89
C TYR A 108 19.20 5.07 5.32
N LYS A 109 20.26 5.84 5.50
CA LYS A 109 20.60 6.38 6.81
C LYS A 109 19.48 7.26 7.37
N GLY A 110 18.74 6.75 8.38
CA GLY A 110 17.61 7.43 9.01
C GLY A 110 16.34 7.52 8.17
N ARG A 111 16.23 6.72 7.10
CA ARG A 111 15.07 6.69 6.20
C ARG A 111 14.82 5.28 5.71
N MET A 112 13.58 5.01 5.32
CA MET A 112 13.17 3.73 4.77
C MET A 112 12.04 3.92 3.79
N LEU A 113 12.12 3.25 2.64
CA LEU A 113 11.02 3.14 1.69
C LEU A 113 10.57 1.68 1.61
N ILE A 114 9.29 1.46 1.83
CA ILE A 114 8.62 0.17 1.69
C ILE A 114 7.64 0.29 0.54
N VAL A 115 7.74 -0.62 -0.44
CA VAL A 115 6.81 -0.72 -1.57
C VAL A 115 6.17 -2.10 -1.52
N LEU A 116 4.85 -2.16 -1.53
CA LEU A 116 4.09 -3.40 -1.41
C LEU A 116 2.68 -3.23 -2.01
N ASN A 117 1.90 -4.31 -2.03
CA ASN A 117 0.50 -4.27 -2.43
C ASN A 117 -0.37 -4.86 -1.32
N SER A 118 -1.50 -4.23 -1.06
CA SER A 118 -2.58 -4.77 -0.24
C SER A 118 -3.61 -5.45 -1.14
N CYS A 119 -4.17 -6.57 -0.69
CA CYS A 119 -5.34 -7.19 -1.31
C CYS A 119 -6.51 -7.10 -0.35
N TYR A 120 -7.69 -6.82 -0.87
CA TYR A 120 -8.93 -6.74 -0.10
C TYR A 120 -10.14 -6.99 -1.01
N TYR A 121 -11.27 -7.34 -0.42
CA TYR A 121 -12.54 -7.43 -1.14
C TYR A 121 -13.31 -6.13 -0.99
N ASP A 122 -13.80 -5.60 -2.11
CA ASP A 122 -14.62 -4.39 -2.13
C ASP A 122 -16.09 -4.68 -1.73
N VAL A 123 -16.91 -3.63 -1.73
CA VAL A 123 -18.33 -3.72 -1.39
C VAL A 123 -19.14 -4.61 -2.34
N ASN A 124 -18.63 -4.87 -3.53
CA ASN A 124 -19.22 -5.76 -4.52
C ASN A 124 -18.73 -7.20 -4.40
N ASN A 125 -17.94 -7.50 -3.37
CA ASN A 125 -17.30 -8.80 -3.18
C ASN A 125 -16.33 -9.16 -4.32
N GLU A 126 -15.68 -8.16 -4.92
CA GLU A 126 -14.63 -8.34 -5.91
C GLU A 126 -13.25 -8.08 -5.28
N MET A 127 -12.31 -8.99 -5.53
CA MET A 127 -10.96 -8.81 -5.02
C MET A 127 -10.25 -7.67 -5.77
N ARG A 128 -9.70 -6.75 -5.00
CA ARG A 128 -8.90 -5.61 -5.45
C ARG A 128 -7.47 -5.71 -4.93
N SER A 129 -6.56 -5.14 -5.69
CA SER A 129 -5.18 -4.96 -5.27
C SER A 129 -4.85 -3.47 -5.30
N GLU A 130 -4.32 -2.95 -4.21
CA GLU A 130 -3.91 -1.56 -4.04
C GLU A 130 -2.40 -1.48 -3.90
N HIS A 131 -1.76 -0.72 -4.76
CA HIS A 131 -0.34 -0.43 -4.62
C HIS A 131 -0.12 0.61 -3.52
N ILE A 132 0.74 0.28 -2.58
CA ILE A 132 1.03 1.10 -1.42
C ILE A 132 2.53 1.30 -1.29
N SER A 133 2.94 2.54 -1.06
CA SER A 133 4.32 2.83 -0.67
C SER A 133 4.33 3.59 0.65
N ILE A 134 5.26 3.25 1.53
CA ILE A 134 5.43 3.89 2.84
C ILE A 134 6.86 4.39 2.93
N LEU A 135 7.01 5.71 3.03
CA LEU A 135 8.29 6.35 3.30
C LEU A 135 8.33 6.78 4.76
N VAL A 136 9.37 6.36 5.48
CA VAL A 136 9.62 6.81 6.84
C VAL A 136 10.93 7.59 6.88
N ALA A 137 10.90 8.77 7.48
CA ALA A 137 12.05 9.65 7.63
C ALA A 137 11.97 10.33 9.00
N ASN A 138 12.80 9.91 9.96
CA ASN A 138 12.77 10.40 11.33
C ASN A 138 11.37 10.32 11.97
N ASN A 139 10.77 11.48 12.30
CA ASN A 139 9.44 11.61 12.87
C ASN A 139 8.31 11.76 11.81
N THR A 140 8.61 11.50 10.56
CA THR A 140 7.66 11.64 9.45
C THR A 140 7.40 10.31 8.78
N VAL A 141 6.13 9.97 8.59
CA VAL A 141 5.66 8.84 7.78
C VAL A 141 4.86 9.41 6.61
N ILE A 142 5.11 8.89 5.41
CA ILE A 142 4.36 9.27 4.21
C ILE A 142 3.83 8.01 3.58
N THR A 143 2.53 7.91 3.44
CA THR A 143 1.86 6.82 2.72
C THR A 143 1.42 7.30 1.34
N PHE A 144 1.64 6.49 0.33
CA PHE A 144 1.19 6.72 -1.05
C PHE A 144 0.25 5.58 -1.43
N THR A 145 -0.94 5.91 -1.91
CA THR A 145 -1.97 4.98 -2.39
C THR A 145 -2.46 5.39 -3.77
N GLU A 146 -2.88 4.42 -4.60
CA GLU A 146 -3.38 4.70 -5.95
C GLU A 146 -4.77 5.34 -5.93
N SER A 147 -5.57 5.00 -4.93
CA SER A 147 -6.96 5.41 -4.82
C SER A 147 -7.24 6.16 -3.50
N ASN A 148 -8.48 6.65 -3.36
CA ASN A 148 -8.98 7.23 -2.11
C ASN A 148 -9.56 6.16 -1.16
N ASN A 149 -9.24 4.89 -1.39
CA ASN A 149 -9.73 3.82 -0.51
C ASN A 149 -9.17 4.01 0.91
N PRO A 150 -10.00 3.93 1.96
CA PRO A 150 -9.59 4.16 3.34
C PRO A 150 -8.82 2.96 3.93
N VAL A 151 -7.76 2.49 3.24
CA VAL A 151 -6.94 1.33 3.67
C VAL A 151 -6.46 1.49 5.10
N PHE A 152 -6.16 2.71 5.54
CA PHE A 152 -5.59 2.99 6.86
C PHE A 152 -6.60 3.52 7.88
N GLU A 153 -7.89 3.28 7.70
CA GLU A 153 -8.94 3.71 8.64
C GLU A 153 -8.71 3.16 10.06
N ALA A 154 -8.19 1.94 10.17
CA ALA A 154 -7.84 1.35 11.46
C ALA A 154 -6.73 2.14 12.18
N ALA A 155 -5.73 2.65 11.45
CA ALA A 155 -4.68 3.49 12.01
C ALA A 155 -5.22 4.83 12.48
N HIS A 156 -6.16 5.45 11.74
CA HIS A 156 -6.84 6.67 12.19
C HIS A 156 -7.63 6.44 13.48
N LYS A 157 -8.38 5.34 13.56
CA LYS A 157 -9.12 4.97 14.79
C LYS A 157 -8.18 4.74 15.96
N ALA A 158 -7.03 4.09 15.74
CA ALA A 158 -6.01 3.88 16.76
C ALA A 158 -5.41 5.21 17.26
N LEU A 159 -5.14 6.16 16.35
CA LEU A 159 -4.66 7.50 16.70
C LEU A 159 -5.71 8.29 17.49
N LEU A 160 -6.97 8.25 17.08
CA LEU A 160 -8.06 8.95 17.77
C LEU A 160 -8.27 8.40 19.18
N SER A 161 -8.29 7.09 19.36
CA SER A 161 -8.48 6.43 20.65
C SER A 161 -7.20 6.32 21.49
N ASN A 162 -6.05 6.75 20.94
CA ASN A 162 -4.73 6.58 21.53
C ASN A 162 -4.44 5.11 21.92
N MET A 163 -4.86 4.17 21.06
CA MET A 163 -4.68 2.74 21.28
C MET A 163 -3.20 2.41 21.49
N LEU A 164 -2.87 1.57 22.47
CA LEU A 164 -1.50 1.18 22.83
C LEU A 164 -0.55 2.37 23.07
N ASN A 165 -1.08 3.54 23.40
CA ASN A 165 -0.34 4.78 23.54
C ASN A 165 0.43 5.17 22.25
N ILE A 166 -0.17 4.93 21.07
CA ILE A 166 0.44 5.17 19.76
C ILE A 166 0.99 6.60 19.63
N ARG A 167 0.35 7.58 20.26
CA ARG A 167 0.77 8.98 20.20
C ARG A 167 2.09 9.25 20.90
N LYS A 168 2.52 8.35 21.82
CA LYS A 168 3.76 8.49 22.61
C LYS A 168 4.96 7.77 21.98
N LYS A 169 4.73 6.76 21.14
CA LYS A 169 5.75 5.80 20.72
C LYS A 169 6.44 6.10 19.37
N GLY A 170 6.29 7.30 18.84
CA GLY A 170 7.01 7.71 17.64
C GLY A 170 6.48 7.14 16.32
N SER A 171 7.21 7.43 15.23
CA SER A 171 6.86 7.05 13.86
C SER A 171 6.93 5.54 13.62
N GLY A 172 7.77 4.83 14.37
CA GLY A 172 7.93 3.37 14.24
C GLY A 172 6.65 2.61 14.62
N LEU A 173 5.94 3.02 15.69
CA LEU A 173 4.67 2.36 16.03
C LEU A 173 3.58 2.66 15.00
N LEU A 174 3.52 3.88 14.46
CA LEU A 174 2.63 4.17 13.34
C LEU A 174 2.94 3.26 12.15
N LEU A 175 4.22 3.12 11.77
CA LEU A 175 4.63 2.20 10.72
C LEU A 175 4.15 0.77 11.00
N ALA A 176 4.33 0.27 12.23
CA ALA A 176 3.88 -1.06 12.61
C ALA A 176 2.36 -1.23 12.45
N PHE A 177 1.56 -0.24 12.84
CA PHE A 177 0.11 -0.25 12.62
C PHE A 177 -0.28 -0.28 11.13
N LEU A 178 0.40 0.52 10.31
CA LEU A 178 0.16 0.56 8.86
C LEU A 178 0.48 -0.80 8.21
N LEU A 179 1.63 -1.38 8.56
CA LEU A 179 2.04 -2.70 8.06
C LEU A 179 1.10 -3.81 8.54
N ASN A 180 0.70 -3.77 9.82
CA ASN A 180 -0.26 -4.74 10.35
C ASN A 180 -1.61 -4.69 9.64
N THR A 181 -2.10 -3.49 9.30
CA THR A 181 -3.34 -3.33 8.53
C THR A 181 -3.23 -3.98 7.15
N ILE A 182 -2.11 -3.81 6.46
CA ILE A 182 -1.88 -4.40 5.14
C ILE A 182 -1.78 -5.93 5.23
N ILE A 183 -1.08 -6.44 6.24
CA ILE A 183 -0.98 -7.90 6.48
C ILE A 183 -2.35 -8.48 6.81
N ALA A 184 -3.13 -7.82 7.67
CA ALA A 184 -4.46 -8.26 8.03
C ALA A 184 -5.38 -8.37 6.79
N ASN A 185 -5.35 -7.38 5.90
CA ASN A 185 -6.10 -7.42 4.65
C ASN A 185 -5.68 -8.59 3.74
N LEU A 186 -4.37 -8.89 3.67
CA LEU A 186 -3.87 -10.04 2.91
C LEU A 186 -4.33 -11.38 3.51
N VAL A 187 -4.29 -11.49 4.83
CA VAL A 187 -4.75 -12.70 5.55
C VAL A 187 -6.25 -12.90 5.37
N GLU A 188 -7.05 -11.84 5.56
CA GLU A 188 -8.49 -11.87 5.36
C GLU A 188 -8.86 -12.27 3.92
N SER A 189 -8.16 -11.69 2.93
CA SER A 189 -8.37 -12.06 1.53
C SER A 189 -8.01 -13.51 1.25
N ALA A 190 -6.96 -14.04 1.87
CA ALA A 190 -6.58 -15.45 1.73
C ALA A 190 -7.62 -16.39 2.34
N SER A 191 -8.10 -16.09 3.56
CA SER A 191 -9.13 -16.88 4.23
C SER A 191 -10.44 -16.89 3.44
N LYS A 192 -10.80 -15.76 2.82
CA LYS A 192 -12.00 -15.70 1.98
C LYS A 192 -11.90 -16.54 0.70
N VAL A 193 -10.74 -16.57 0.06
CA VAL A 193 -10.51 -17.46 -1.09
C VAL A 193 -10.60 -18.94 -0.65
N GLU A 194 -10.05 -19.28 0.52
CA GLU A 194 -10.11 -20.62 1.09
C GLU A 194 -11.56 -21.05 1.32
N GLU A 195 -12.38 -20.24 2.01
CA GLU A 195 -13.79 -20.48 2.25
C GLU A 195 -14.59 -20.71 0.94
N ILE A 196 -14.37 -19.87 -0.08
CA ILE A 196 -15.04 -20.03 -1.37
C ILE A 196 -14.61 -21.31 -2.08
N LEU A 197 -13.35 -21.73 -1.97
CA LEU A 197 -12.89 -22.97 -2.58
C LEU A 197 -13.46 -24.20 -1.87
N GLU A 198 -13.65 -24.16 -0.56
CA GLU A 198 -14.34 -25.20 0.23
C GLU A 198 -15.81 -25.32 -0.21
N ASP A 199 -16.54 -24.21 -0.36
CA ASP A 199 -17.92 -24.19 -0.85
C ASP A 199 -18.04 -24.79 -2.27
N ILE A 200 -17.06 -24.50 -3.15
CA ILE A 200 -17.01 -25.08 -4.50
C ILE A 200 -16.76 -26.58 -4.44
N GLU A 201 -15.87 -27.05 -3.57
CA GLU A 201 -15.57 -28.48 -3.39
C GLU A 201 -16.80 -29.23 -2.88
N GLU A 202 -17.52 -28.71 -1.88
CA GLU A 202 -18.76 -29.30 -1.38
C GLU A 202 -19.83 -29.39 -2.49
N THR A 203 -19.95 -28.32 -3.31
CA THR A 203 -20.91 -28.30 -4.42
C THR A 203 -20.57 -29.32 -5.50
N LEU A 204 -19.29 -29.54 -5.78
CA LEU A 204 -18.82 -30.53 -6.78
C LEU A 204 -19.05 -31.97 -6.32
N LEU A 205 -19.02 -32.21 -5.00
CA LEU A 205 -19.22 -33.53 -4.41
C LEU A 205 -20.69 -33.93 -4.33
N ASP A 206 -21.64 -32.99 -4.45
CA ASP A 206 -23.08 -33.30 -4.47
C ASP A 206 -23.55 -33.58 -5.93
N PRO A 207 -23.93 -34.85 -6.23
CA PRO A 207 -24.34 -35.21 -7.60
C PRO A 207 -25.66 -34.53 -8.07
N LYS A 208 -26.37 -33.85 -7.19
CA LYS A 208 -27.65 -33.18 -7.48
C LYS A 208 -27.47 -31.73 -7.93
N ASN A 209 -26.29 -31.18 -7.74
CA ASN A 209 -26.00 -29.78 -8.08
C ASN A 209 -25.65 -29.61 -9.56
N ASP A 210 -26.16 -28.53 -10.15
CA ASP A 210 -25.80 -28.13 -11.52
C ASP A 210 -24.38 -27.59 -11.55
N GLN A 211 -23.48 -28.32 -12.20
CA GLN A 211 -22.05 -27.99 -12.31
C GLN A 211 -21.74 -26.98 -13.44
N GLY A 212 -22.79 -26.41 -14.11
CA GLY A 212 -22.63 -25.67 -15.36
C GLY A 212 -21.70 -24.46 -15.34
N ASN A 213 -21.39 -23.87 -14.18
CA ASN A 213 -20.55 -22.66 -14.08
C ASN A 213 -19.31 -22.83 -13.18
N MET A 214 -19.09 -24.01 -12.60
CA MET A 214 -18.03 -24.27 -11.64
C MET A 214 -16.62 -24.03 -12.21
N GLY A 215 -16.40 -24.39 -13.46
CA GLY A 215 -15.10 -24.20 -14.12
C GLY A 215 -14.66 -22.74 -14.19
N SER A 216 -15.59 -21.81 -14.43
CA SER A 216 -15.27 -20.38 -14.45
C SER A 216 -15.00 -19.82 -13.04
N LEU A 217 -15.74 -20.25 -12.03
CA LEU A 217 -15.53 -19.88 -10.64
C LEU A 217 -14.16 -20.35 -10.13
N ILE A 218 -13.81 -21.59 -10.39
CA ILE A 218 -12.49 -22.14 -10.03
C ILE A 218 -11.37 -21.32 -10.70
N GLN A 219 -11.50 -20.96 -11.96
CA GLN A 219 -10.50 -20.16 -12.66
C GLN A 219 -10.39 -18.75 -12.09
N GLN A 220 -11.50 -18.12 -11.71
CA GLN A 220 -11.52 -16.80 -11.07
C GLN A 220 -10.77 -16.85 -9.74
N HIS A 221 -11.15 -17.75 -8.82
CA HIS A 221 -10.55 -17.81 -7.49
C HIS A 221 -9.10 -18.33 -7.51
N ARG A 222 -8.75 -19.17 -8.49
CA ARG A 222 -7.34 -19.48 -8.75
C ARG A 222 -6.55 -18.23 -9.14
N HIS A 223 -7.10 -17.33 -9.93
CA HIS A 223 -6.46 -16.07 -10.27
C HIS A 223 -6.28 -15.19 -9.04
N GLU A 224 -7.29 -15.05 -8.21
CA GLU A 224 -7.26 -14.32 -6.93
C GLU A 224 -6.19 -14.88 -6.00
N TYR A 225 -6.14 -16.19 -5.81
CA TYR A 225 -5.09 -16.87 -5.05
C TYR A 225 -3.68 -16.54 -5.58
N MET A 226 -3.50 -16.55 -6.90
CA MET A 226 -2.20 -16.22 -7.50
C MET A 226 -1.80 -14.76 -7.26
N ILE A 227 -2.73 -13.82 -7.22
CA ILE A 227 -2.47 -12.41 -6.87
C ILE A 227 -2.03 -12.33 -5.41
N ILE A 228 -2.77 -12.95 -4.48
CA ILE A 228 -2.42 -12.97 -3.05
C ILE A 228 -1.02 -13.58 -2.87
N ARG A 229 -0.75 -14.73 -3.47
CA ARG A 229 0.55 -15.39 -3.39
C ARG A 229 1.69 -14.54 -3.94
N LYS A 230 1.49 -13.88 -5.09
CA LYS A 230 2.48 -12.98 -5.70
C LYS A 230 2.84 -11.81 -4.76
N ASN A 231 1.86 -11.31 -4.01
CA ASN A 231 2.05 -10.18 -3.09
C ASN A 231 2.59 -10.63 -1.72
N SER A 232 2.16 -11.78 -1.19
CA SER A 232 2.55 -12.25 0.13
C SER A 232 3.91 -12.94 0.18
N GLN A 233 4.28 -13.71 -0.86
CA GLN A 233 5.52 -14.48 -0.85
C GLN A 233 6.78 -13.61 -0.68
N PRO A 234 6.94 -12.47 -1.38
CA PRO A 234 8.10 -11.60 -1.18
C PRO A 234 8.09 -10.87 0.17
N LEU A 235 6.92 -10.66 0.78
CA LEU A 235 6.80 -9.98 2.08
C LEU A 235 7.63 -10.67 3.15
N LYS A 236 7.59 -12.00 3.24
CA LYS A 236 8.34 -12.78 4.23
C LYS A 236 9.83 -12.43 4.21
N ASP A 237 10.43 -12.38 3.02
CA ASP A 237 11.86 -12.11 2.86
C ASP A 237 12.18 -10.64 3.18
N GLN A 238 11.34 -9.72 2.74
CA GLN A 238 11.52 -8.30 2.95
C GLN A 238 11.29 -7.91 4.43
N PHE A 239 10.31 -8.50 5.10
CA PHE A 239 10.10 -8.29 6.54
C PHE A 239 11.23 -8.88 7.38
N SER A 240 11.84 -9.97 6.96
CA SER A 240 13.04 -10.49 7.62
C SER A 240 14.21 -9.51 7.58
N LYS A 241 14.33 -8.69 6.53
CA LYS A 241 15.28 -7.58 6.46
C LYS A 241 14.87 -6.45 7.40
N LEU A 242 13.60 -6.05 7.35
CA LEU A 242 13.04 -4.98 8.19
C LEU A 242 13.29 -5.22 9.69
N LEU A 243 13.13 -6.46 10.15
CA LEU A 243 13.33 -6.85 11.55
C LEU A 243 14.81 -6.87 11.97
N ARG A 244 15.75 -6.90 11.03
CA ARG A 244 17.20 -6.89 11.29
C ARG A 244 17.82 -5.51 11.13
N THR A 245 17.02 -4.51 10.78
CA THR A 245 17.55 -3.19 10.50
C THR A 245 17.99 -2.46 11.78
N GLU A 246 19.14 -1.81 11.70
CA GLU A 246 19.69 -0.97 12.78
C GLU A 246 19.47 0.53 12.52
N ASN A 247 18.55 0.88 11.61
CA ASN A 247 18.33 2.28 11.21
C ASN A 247 17.65 3.17 12.29
N GLY A 248 17.25 2.58 13.43
CA GLY A 248 16.65 3.29 14.55
C GLY A 248 15.16 3.66 14.35
N ILE A 249 14.55 3.30 13.24
CA ILE A 249 13.12 3.52 12.96
C ILE A 249 12.26 2.49 13.69
N ILE A 250 12.68 1.23 13.64
CA ILE A 250 12.05 0.13 14.37
C ILE A 250 12.91 -0.20 15.59
N THR A 251 12.36 0.04 16.75
CA THR A 251 13.03 -0.23 18.03
C THR A 251 12.49 -1.54 18.63
N PRO A 252 13.26 -2.26 19.49
CA PRO A 252 12.84 -3.54 20.05
C PRO A 252 11.51 -3.52 20.82
N ASP A 253 11.12 -2.36 21.35
CA ASP A 253 9.86 -2.14 22.07
C ASP A 253 8.63 -2.02 21.16
N ILE A 254 8.83 -1.97 19.83
CA ILE A 254 7.77 -1.91 18.81
C ILE A 254 7.48 -3.31 18.23
N LEU A 255 8.46 -4.22 18.27
CA LEU A 255 8.39 -5.53 17.61
C LEU A 255 7.40 -6.55 18.18
N PRO A 256 6.93 -6.54 19.44
CA PRO A 256 5.95 -7.51 19.94
C PRO A 256 4.49 -7.05 19.80
N ILE A 257 4.10 -6.54 18.65
CA ILE A 257 2.69 -6.23 18.36
C ILE A 257 2.11 -7.27 17.40
#